data_9b92f9ba0158d6167b4c06cc1fb9efe2
#
_entry.id   9b92f9ba0158d6167b4c06cc1fb9efe2
#
_cell.length_a   1.000
_cell.length_b   1.000
_cell.length_c   1.000
_cell.angle_alpha   90.00
_cell.angle_beta   90.00
_cell.angle_gamma   90.00
#
_symmetry.space_group_name_H-M   'P 1'
#
loop_
_entity.id
_entity.type
_entity.pdbx_description
1 polymer ?
#
loop_
_entity_poly.entity_id
_entity_poly.type
_entity_poly.pdbx_seq_one_letter_code
_entity_poly.pdbx_strand_id
1 'polypeptide(L)'
;GTGKTLLALASALEKIKDFRQIFLARPIIPLSNRDLGFLPGDIDSKLTPYMQPLFDNLTVIKHQLKKKDKRISEIKSLLDEQKLLITPLAYIRGRSLQKSFFIIDEAQNLTPHEIKTIITRAGEGTKIIFTGDINQIDHPYLDKKSNGVSYLISRMKNQKIYSHINLKKGERSKLAELASNLL
;
A
#
# COMPACT_ATOMS: atom_id res chain seq x y z
N GLY A 1 -10.15 -6.54 -7.89
CA GLY A 1 -9.87 -5.91 -6.67
C GLY A 1 -11.08 -5.60 -5.79
N THR A 2 -10.86 -5.63 -4.50
CA THR A 2 -11.88 -5.25 -3.48
C THR A 2 -11.77 -3.78 -3.07
N GLY A 3 -10.92 -2.97 -3.72
CA GLY A 3 -10.72 -1.57 -3.39
C GLY A 3 -9.91 -1.31 -2.11
N LYS A 4 -9.16 -2.28 -1.60
CA LYS A 4 -8.37 -2.16 -0.35
C LYS A 4 -7.50 -0.91 -0.32
N THR A 5 -6.64 -0.76 -1.31
CA THR A 5 -5.69 0.36 -1.43
C THR A 5 -6.40 1.70 -1.64
N LEU A 6 -7.46 1.69 -2.46
CA LEU A 6 -8.29 2.86 -2.73
C LEU A 6 -8.94 3.37 -1.44
N LEU A 7 -9.55 2.49 -0.64
CA LEU A 7 -10.19 2.84 0.63
C LEU A 7 -9.18 3.34 1.67
N ALA A 8 -8.01 2.68 1.76
CA ALA A 8 -6.95 3.12 2.65
C ALA A 8 -6.45 4.52 2.28
N LEU A 9 -6.21 4.78 0.99
CA LEU A 9 -5.75 6.07 0.49
C LEU A 9 -6.82 7.16 0.67
N ALA A 10 -8.08 6.87 0.37
CA ALA A 10 -9.18 7.81 0.59
C ALA A 10 -9.30 8.19 2.09
N SER A 11 -9.19 7.20 2.98
CA SER A 11 -9.19 7.44 4.43
C SER A 11 -8.01 8.29 4.90
N ALA A 12 -6.83 8.11 4.30
CA ALA A 12 -5.65 8.91 4.62
C ALA A 12 -5.82 10.37 4.17
N LEU A 13 -6.34 10.59 2.96
CA LEU A 13 -6.60 11.93 2.43
C LEU A 13 -7.65 12.67 3.26
N GLU A 14 -8.71 12.00 3.71
CA GLU A 14 -9.73 12.56 4.59
C GLU A 14 -9.15 13.00 5.94
N LYS A 15 -8.16 12.27 6.43
CA LYS A 15 -7.53 12.50 7.74
C LYS A 15 -6.19 13.24 7.68
N ILE A 16 -5.82 13.82 6.55
CA ILE A 16 -4.50 14.45 6.36
C ILE A 16 -4.18 15.52 7.39
N LYS A 17 -5.19 16.23 7.90
CA LYS A 17 -5.01 17.29 8.90
C LYS A 17 -4.51 16.77 10.25
N ASP A 18 -4.75 15.51 10.56
CA ASP A 18 -4.33 14.86 11.79
C ASP A 18 -2.87 14.35 11.71
N PHE A 19 -2.29 14.33 10.50
CA PHE A 19 -0.97 13.78 10.22
C PHE A 19 -0.06 14.82 9.54
N ARG A 20 1.24 14.66 9.72
CA ARG A 20 2.24 15.49 9.03
C ARG A 20 2.41 15.07 7.59
N GLN A 21 2.32 13.77 7.32
CA GLN A 21 2.65 13.17 6.04
C GLN A 21 1.90 11.86 5.82
N ILE A 22 1.53 11.59 4.58
CA ILE A 22 1.01 10.30 4.14
C ILE A 22 2.10 9.60 3.34
N PHE A 23 2.39 8.36 3.68
CA PHE A 23 3.22 7.47 2.89
C PHE A 23 2.34 6.38 2.29
N LEU A 24 2.44 6.18 0.99
CA LEU A 24 1.86 5.05 0.28
C LEU A 24 3.00 4.27 -0.37
N ALA A 25 3.27 3.09 0.12
CA ALA A 25 4.37 2.28 -0.33
C ALA A 25 3.95 0.85 -0.64
N ARG A 26 4.73 0.16 -1.46
CA ARG A 26 4.60 -1.27 -1.68
C ARG A 26 5.97 -1.95 -1.79
N PRO A 27 6.09 -3.22 -1.40
CA PRO A 27 7.28 -4.00 -1.69
C PRO A 27 7.43 -4.17 -3.21
N ILE A 28 8.65 -4.23 -3.69
CA ILE A 28 8.94 -4.55 -5.08
C ILE A 28 9.31 -6.02 -5.13
N ILE A 29 8.49 -6.79 -5.83
CA ILE A 29 8.77 -8.20 -6.15
C ILE A 29 9.02 -8.27 -7.65
N PRO A 30 10.23 -8.62 -8.08
CA PRO A 30 10.49 -8.84 -9.51
C PRO A 30 9.60 -9.96 -10.05
N LEU A 31 8.89 -9.71 -11.16
CA LEU A 31 7.99 -10.68 -11.80
C LEU A 31 8.72 -11.83 -12.50
N SER A 32 10.03 -11.78 -12.57
CA SER A 32 10.88 -12.83 -13.12
C SER A 32 12.18 -12.89 -12.31
N ASN A 33 12.92 -14.00 -12.40
CA ASN A 33 14.26 -14.16 -11.82
C ASN A 33 15.32 -13.15 -12.37
N ARG A 34 14.88 -12.10 -13.06
CA ARG A 34 15.75 -11.02 -13.54
C ARG A 34 15.71 -9.91 -12.52
N ASP A 35 16.85 -9.66 -11.91
CA ASP A 35 17.07 -8.51 -11.03
C ASP A 35 16.71 -7.20 -11.74
N LEU A 36 16.22 -6.21 -10.98
CA LEU A 36 15.99 -4.84 -11.46
C LEU A 36 17.20 -4.25 -12.19
N GLY A 37 18.41 -4.77 -11.93
CA GLY A 37 19.65 -4.42 -12.61
C GLY A 37 19.65 -4.66 -14.12
N PHE A 38 18.88 -5.61 -14.64
CA PHE A 38 18.80 -5.93 -16.07
C PHE A 38 17.86 -5.00 -16.87
N LEU A 39 17.05 -4.18 -16.21
CA LEU A 39 16.22 -3.22 -16.92
C LEU A 39 17.04 -2.01 -17.37
N PRO A 40 16.88 -1.49 -18.60
CA PRO A 40 17.55 -0.28 -19.05
C PRO A 40 17.00 0.96 -18.31
N GLY A 41 17.85 1.96 -18.11
CA GLY A 41 17.51 3.23 -17.48
C GLY A 41 18.06 3.40 -16.06
N ASP A 42 17.78 4.55 -15.48
CA ASP A 42 18.10 4.87 -14.09
C ASP A 42 17.18 4.14 -13.10
N ILE A 43 17.49 4.19 -11.82
CA ILE A 43 16.75 3.48 -10.79
C ILE A 43 15.29 3.95 -10.75
N ASP A 44 15.05 5.25 -10.86
CA ASP A 44 13.69 5.83 -10.75
C ASP A 44 12.81 5.41 -11.93
N SER A 45 13.35 5.38 -13.15
CA SER A 45 12.61 4.89 -14.33
C SER A 45 12.28 3.39 -14.22
N LYS A 46 13.16 2.60 -13.61
CA LYS A 46 12.92 1.16 -13.37
C LYS A 46 11.85 0.90 -12.32
N LEU A 47 11.69 1.78 -11.34
CA LEU A 47 10.74 1.65 -10.25
C LEU A 47 9.35 2.20 -10.59
N THR A 48 9.26 3.15 -11.53
CA THR A 48 8.00 3.79 -11.95
C THR A 48 6.90 2.78 -12.30
N PRO A 49 7.12 1.72 -13.10
CA PRO A 49 6.08 0.75 -13.43
C PRO A 49 5.48 0.06 -12.20
N TYR A 50 6.28 -0.20 -11.16
CA TYR A 50 5.81 -0.83 -9.93
C TYR A 50 4.95 0.11 -9.06
N MET A 51 5.16 1.42 -9.21
CA MET A 51 4.39 2.43 -8.48
C MET A 51 3.12 2.86 -9.22
N GLN A 52 3.03 2.61 -10.54
CA GLN A 52 1.89 3.02 -11.37
C GLN A 52 0.53 2.63 -10.79
N PRO A 53 0.29 1.41 -10.27
CA PRO A 53 -1.00 1.04 -9.69
C PRO A 53 -1.40 1.90 -8.49
N LEU A 54 -0.44 2.47 -7.76
CA LEU A 54 -0.70 3.38 -6.65
C LEU A 54 -1.15 4.76 -7.15
N PHE A 55 -0.53 5.27 -8.22
CA PHE A 55 -0.97 6.50 -8.89
C PHE A 55 -2.33 6.35 -9.56
N ASP A 56 -2.64 5.16 -10.09
CA ASP A 56 -3.96 4.86 -10.68
C ASP A 56 -5.06 4.95 -9.61
N ASN A 57 -4.84 4.44 -8.40
CA ASN A 57 -5.78 4.62 -7.29
C ASN A 57 -6.01 6.09 -6.96
N LEU A 58 -4.96 6.92 -6.98
CA LEU A 58 -5.09 8.36 -6.76
C LEU A 58 -5.90 9.03 -7.87
N THR A 59 -5.69 8.59 -9.11
CA THR A 59 -6.45 9.05 -10.28
C THR A 59 -7.93 8.68 -10.17
N VAL A 60 -8.25 7.45 -9.74
CA VAL A 60 -9.62 7.03 -9.46
C VAL A 60 -10.29 7.94 -8.43
N ILE A 61 -9.60 8.26 -7.32
CA ILE A 61 -10.12 9.19 -6.30
C ILE A 61 -10.40 10.56 -6.92
N LYS A 62 -9.47 11.11 -7.71
CA LYS A 62 -9.65 12.41 -8.39
C LYS A 62 -10.85 12.40 -9.33
N HIS A 63 -11.08 11.31 -10.06
CA HIS A 63 -12.23 11.19 -10.97
C HIS A 63 -13.58 11.07 -10.25
N GLN A 64 -13.62 10.59 -9.03
CA GLN A 64 -14.83 10.56 -8.19
C GLN A 64 -15.23 11.97 -7.70
N LEU A 65 -14.30 12.92 -7.69
CA LEU A 65 -14.54 14.29 -7.31
C LEU A 65 -15.06 15.10 -8.51
N LYS A 66 -15.95 16.07 -8.25
CA LYS A 66 -16.40 16.99 -9.31
C LYS A 66 -15.21 17.81 -9.81
N LYS A 67 -15.17 18.16 -11.11
CA LYS A 67 -14.05 18.91 -11.75
C LYS A 67 -13.62 20.20 -11.04
N LYS A 68 -14.53 20.85 -10.31
CA LYS A 68 -14.27 22.09 -9.53
C LYS A 68 -14.07 21.83 -8.02
N ASP A 69 -13.93 20.57 -7.60
CA ASP A 69 -13.74 20.24 -6.19
C ASP A 69 -12.33 20.67 -5.73
N LYS A 70 -12.28 21.49 -4.69
CA LYS A 70 -11.02 21.99 -4.11
C LYS A 70 -10.06 20.86 -3.70
N ARG A 71 -10.60 19.68 -3.35
CA ARG A 71 -9.80 18.51 -2.98
C ARG A 71 -8.86 18.04 -4.09
N ILE A 72 -9.18 18.30 -5.37
CA ILE A 72 -8.29 17.95 -6.49
C ILE A 72 -7.00 18.80 -6.44
N SER A 73 -7.13 20.11 -6.19
CA SER A 73 -5.97 20.99 -6.04
C SER A 73 -5.20 20.71 -4.75
N GLU A 74 -5.89 20.37 -3.67
CA GLU A 74 -5.28 19.95 -2.40
C GLU A 74 -4.43 18.70 -2.57
N ILE A 75 -4.93 17.68 -3.28
CA ILE A 75 -4.14 16.46 -3.57
C ILE A 75 -2.87 16.80 -4.37
N LYS A 76 -2.97 17.74 -5.33
CA LYS A 76 -1.79 18.19 -6.09
C LYS A 76 -0.78 18.86 -5.16
N SER A 77 -1.22 19.80 -4.32
CA SER A 77 -0.36 20.46 -3.33
C SER A 77 0.31 19.47 -2.39
N LEU A 78 -0.41 18.42 -1.95
CA LEU A 78 0.15 17.39 -1.08
C LEU A 78 1.29 16.61 -1.74
N LEU A 79 1.23 16.37 -3.04
CA LEU A 79 2.31 15.74 -3.82
C LEU A 79 3.48 16.71 -3.99
N ASP A 80 3.21 17.95 -4.42
CA ASP A 80 4.22 18.97 -4.66
C ASP A 80 4.99 19.34 -3.38
N GLU A 81 4.30 19.40 -2.23
CA GLU A 81 4.85 19.66 -0.90
C GLU A 81 5.44 18.41 -0.23
N GLN A 82 5.46 17.27 -0.92
CA GLN A 82 5.90 15.98 -0.39
C GLN A 82 5.17 15.54 0.90
N LYS A 83 3.96 16.03 1.12
CA LYS A 83 3.08 15.58 2.20
C LYS A 83 2.36 14.27 1.87
N LEU A 84 2.22 13.95 0.59
CA LEU A 84 1.83 12.64 0.08
C LEU A 84 3.00 12.07 -0.73
N LEU A 85 3.61 11.01 -0.22
CA LEU A 85 4.72 10.30 -0.87
C LEU A 85 4.27 8.93 -1.34
N ILE A 86 4.40 8.68 -2.64
CA ILE A 86 4.18 7.37 -3.27
C ILE A 86 5.55 6.84 -3.67
N THR A 87 6.00 5.75 -3.03
CA THR A 87 7.39 5.33 -3.15
C THR A 87 7.57 3.82 -2.88
N PRO A 88 8.62 3.19 -3.41
CA PRO A 88 9.00 1.85 -2.99
C PRO A 88 9.21 1.76 -1.48
N LEU A 89 8.80 0.66 -0.87
CA LEU A 89 8.94 0.45 0.56
C LEU A 89 10.42 0.51 1.03
N ALA A 90 11.35 0.12 0.16
CA ALA A 90 12.77 0.17 0.45
C ALA A 90 13.27 1.59 0.77
N TYR A 91 12.67 2.63 0.19
CA TYR A 91 13.08 4.03 0.38
C TYR A 91 12.58 4.62 1.72
N ILE A 92 11.67 3.93 2.40
CA ILE A 92 11.19 4.32 3.72
C ILE A 92 11.99 3.65 4.83
N ARG A 93 12.76 2.60 4.51
CA ARG A 93 13.63 1.94 5.48
C ARG A 93 14.62 2.94 6.07
N GLY A 94 14.75 2.96 7.40
CA GLY A 94 15.65 3.88 8.12
C GLY A 94 15.01 5.21 8.53
N ARG A 95 13.83 5.57 8.02
CA ARG A 95 13.12 6.78 8.45
C ARG A 95 12.35 6.53 9.75
N SER A 96 12.36 7.50 10.64
CA SER A 96 11.45 7.54 11.79
C SER A 96 10.11 8.11 11.33
N LEU A 97 9.03 7.39 11.59
CA LEU A 97 7.68 7.78 11.21
C LEU A 97 6.98 8.38 12.44
N GLN A 98 6.84 9.70 12.48
CA GLN A 98 6.12 10.40 13.55
C GLN A 98 4.92 11.14 12.97
N LYS A 99 3.76 11.04 13.62
CA LYS A 99 2.50 11.65 13.16
C LYS A 99 2.23 11.40 11.68
N SER A 100 2.51 10.20 11.22
CA SER A 100 2.42 9.81 9.81
C SER A 100 1.27 8.83 9.58
N PHE A 101 0.61 8.95 8.44
CA PHE A 101 -0.32 7.94 7.96
C PHE A 101 0.41 7.07 6.94
N PHE A 102 0.73 5.83 7.30
CA PHE A 102 1.54 4.95 6.48
C PHE A 102 0.73 3.78 5.93
N ILE A 103 0.57 3.72 4.62
CA ILE A 103 -0.10 2.64 3.91
C ILE A 103 0.94 1.77 3.22
N ILE A 104 0.92 0.48 3.50
CA ILE A 104 1.74 -0.52 2.85
C ILE A 104 0.83 -1.42 2.03
N ASP A 105 0.90 -1.28 0.72
CA ASP A 105 0.13 -2.08 -0.23
C ASP A 105 0.85 -3.38 -0.58
N GLU A 106 0.10 -4.41 -1.01
CA GLU A 106 0.60 -5.76 -1.32
C GLU A 106 1.43 -6.38 -0.19
N ALA A 107 1.01 -6.13 1.05
CA ALA A 107 1.76 -6.51 2.25
C ALA A 107 1.84 -8.04 2.47
N GLN A 108 1.04 -8.85 1.77
CA GLN A 108 1.17 -10.31 1.77
C GLN A 108 2.52 -10.78 1.19
N ASN A 109 3.20 -9.91 0.46
CA ASN A 109 4.53 -10.16 -0.08
C ASN A 109 5.67 -9.82 0.89
N LEU A 110 5.35 -9.41 2.11
CA LEU A 110 6.32 -9.15 3.18
C LEU A 110 6.48 -10.36 4.09
N THR A 111 7.69 -10.56 4.55
CA THR A 111 8.01 -11.54 5.61
C THR A 111 7.52 -11.02 6.97
N PRO A 112 7.32 -11.91 7.97
CA PRO A 112 7.05 -11.50 9.35
C PRO A 112 8.09 -10.55 9.93
N HIS A 113 9.36 -10.75 9.59
CA HIS A 113 10.46 -9.87 10.02
C HIS A 113 10.34 -8.46 9.45
N GLU A 114 9.98 -8.32 8.17
CA GLU A 114 9.77 -7.01 7.55
C GLU A 114 8.58 -6.28 8.14
N ILE A 115 7.46 -6.96 8.37
CA ILE A 115 6.29 -6.38 9.07
C ILE A 115 6.70 -5.85 10.46
N LYS A 116 7.41 -6.66 11.25
CA LYS A 116 7.92 -6.25 12.57
C LYS A 116 8.82 -5.03 12.45
N THR A 117 9.74 -5.03 11.50
CA THR A 117 10.67 -3.92 11.26
C THR A 117 9.94 -2.62 10.91
N ILE A 118 8.87 -2.68 10.13
CA ILE A 118 8.05 -1.52 9.78
C ILE A 118 7.32 -0.98 11.01
N ILE A 119 6.64 -1.85 11.76
CA ILE A 119 5.82 -1.44 12.91
C ILE A 119 6.68 -0.84 14.01
N THR A 120 7.85 -1.39 14.28
CA THR A 120 8.75 -0.88 15.33
C THR A 120 9.36 0.48 15.01
N ARG A 121 9.17 1.02 13.82
CA ARG A 121 9.57 2.39 13.42
C ARG A 121 8.45 3.41 13.57
N ALA A 122 7.24 2.98 13.92
CA ALA A 122 6.13 3.87 14.18
C ALA A 122 6.43 4.72 15.42
N GLY A 123 6.59 6.01 15.22
CA GLY A 123 6.67 6.99 16.29
C GLY A 123 5.27 7.40 16.77
N GLU A 124 5.24 8.27 17.75
CA GLU A 124 3.99 8.75 18.34
C GLU A 124 3.06 9.37 17.27
N GLY A 125 1.76 9.10 17.40
CA GLY A 125 0.73 9.61 16.50
C GLY A 125 0.76 9.00 15.09
N THR A 126 1.50 7.92 14.87
CA THR A 126 1.55 7.24 13.57
C THR A 126 0.45 6.18 13.45
N LYS A 127 -0.23 6.18 12.31
CA LYS A 127 -1.17 5.14 11.90
C LYS A 127 -0.58 4.33 10.76
N ILE A 128 -0.54 3.00 10.91
CA ILE A 128 -0.08 2.09 9.84
C ILE A 128 -1.27 1.26 9.35
N ILE A 129 -1.43 1.16 8.04
CA ILE A 129 -2.40 0.29 7.37
C ILE A 129 -1.65 -0.65 6.44
N PHE A 130 -1.84 -1.94 6.64
CA PHE A 130 -1.40 -2.96 5.69
C PHE A 130 -2.58 -3.38 4.84
N THR A 131 -2.47 -3.28 3.52
CA THR A 131 -3.42 -3.82 2.57
C THR A 131 -2.80 -5.00 1.85
N GLY A 132 -3.56 -6.07 1.63
CA GLY A 132 -3.04 -7.28 1.01
C GLY A 132 -4.12 -8.30 0.70
N ASP A 133 -3.73 -9.31 -0.07
CA ASP A 133 -4.55 -10.48 -0.39
C ASP A 133 -3.71 -11.75 -0.27
N ILE A 134 -3.99 -12.57 0.73
CA ILE A 134 -3.25 -13.80 1.01
C ILE A 134 -3.42 -14.89 -0.08
N ASN A 135 -4.30 -14.66 -1.06
CA ASN A 135 -4.43 -15.53 -2.25
C ASN A 135 -3.58 -15.03 -3.43
N GLN A 136 -2.94 -13.85 -3.33
CA GLN A 136 -2.14 -13.22 -4.38
C GLN A 136 -0.71 -12.97 -3.86
N ILE A 137 -0.04 -14.04 -3.45
CA ILE A 137 1.35 -13.97 -2.96
C ILE A 137 2.28 -14.21 -4.15
N ASP A 138 3.07 -13.18 -4.51
CA ASP A 138 4.05 -13.25 -5.60
C ASP A 138 5.46 -13.61 -5.09
N HIS A 139 5.68 -13.46 -3.77
CA HIS A 139 6.98 -13.74 -3.16
C HIS A 139 7.26 -15.26 -3.15
N PRO A 140 8.36 -15.74 -3.76
CA PRO A 140 8.59 -17.17 -4.03
C PRO A 140 8.73 -18.05 -2.79
N TYR A 141 9.05 -17.48 -1.62
CA TYR A 141 9.30 -18.20 -0.37
C TYR A 141 8.19 -17.98 0.67
N LEU A 142 7.09 -17.34 0.29
CA LEU A 142 5.97 -17.11 1.19
C LEU A 142 4.72 -17.85 0.74
N ASP A 143 3.92 -18.27 1.71
CA ASP A 143 2.62 -18.89 1.51
C ASP A 143 1.53 -18.20 2.35
N LYS A 144 0.29 -18.71 2.30
CA LYS A 144 -0.85 -18.17 3.05
C LYS A 144 -0.63 -18.15 4.58
N LYS A 145 0.25 -18.98 5.12
CA LYS A 145 0.51 -19.10 6.57
C LYS A 145 1.79 -18.38 6.99
N SER A 146 2.80 -18.38 6.13
CA SER A 146 4.14 -17.85 6.42
C SER A 146 4.33 -16.37 6.09
N ASN A 147 3.39 -15.76 5.38
CA ASN A 147 3.48 -14.34 5.02
C ASN A 147 3.26 -13.41 6.23
N GLY A 148 3.80 -12.20 6.12
CA GLY A 148 3.79 -11.23 7.20
C GLY A 148 2.40 -10.75 7.62
N VAL A 149 1.42 -10.68 6.69
CA VAL A 149 0.05 -10.25 7.01
C VAL A 149 -0.65 -11.29 7.87
N SER A 150 -0.57 -12.58 7.50
CA SER A 150 -1.14 -13.68 8.30
C SER A 150 -0.50 -13.74 9.69
N TYR A 151 0.81 -13.55 9.78
CA TYR A 151 1.53 -13.45 11.04
C TYR A 151 1.04 -12.26 11.88
N LEU A 152 0.93 -11.07 11.30
CA LEU A 152 0.45 -9.87 11.98
C LEU A 152 -0.96 -10.09 12.56
N ILE A 153 -1.89 -10.58 11.73
CA ILE A 153 -3.27 -10.85 12.16
C ILE A 153 -3.28 -11.81 13.36
N SER A 154 -2.53 -12.90 13.28
CA SER A 154 -2.50 -13.91 14.36
C SER A 154 -1.97 -13.36 15.67
N ARG A 155 -0.97 -12.45 15.62
CA ARG A 155 -0.31 -11.92 16.82
C ARG A 155 -1.02 -10.70 17.41
N MET A 156 -1.68 -9.88 16.60
CA MET A 156 -2.25 -8.60 17.02
C MET A 156 -3.76 -8.63 17.23
N LYS A 157 -4.44 -9.73 16.88
CA LYS A 157 -5.90 -9.85 16.85
C LYS A 157 -6.63 -9.34 18.09
N ASN A 158 -6.05 -9.46 19.28
CA ASN A 158 -6.69 -9.08 20.53
C ASN A 158 -6.13 -7.78 21.13
N GLN A 159 -5.31 -7.04 20.38
CA GLN A 159 -4.73 -5.80 20.87
C GLN A 159 -5.67 -4.62 20.63
N LYS A 160 -5.85 -3.74 21.63
CA LYS A 160 -6.75 -2.56 21.55
C LYS A 160 -6.38 -1.58 20.42
N ILE A 161 -5.09 -1.51 20.06
CA ILE A 161 -4.57 -0.61 19.01
C ILE A 161 -4.62 -1.25 17.61
N TYR A 162 -5.15 -2.46 17.47
CA TYR A 162 -5.20 -3.21 16.22
C TYR A 162 -6.64 -3.46 15.77
N SER A 163 -6.87 -3.33 14.48
CA SER A 163 -8.13 -3.71 13.82
C SER A 163 -7.85 -4.45 12.53
N HIS A 164 -8.66 -5.44 12.22
CA HIS A 164 -8.63 -6.18 10.96
C HIS A 164 -9.99 -6.12 10.28
N ILE A 165 -9.97 -5.77 9.00
CA ILE A 165 -11.17 -5.71 8.15
C ILE A 165 -10.96 -6.64 6.97
N ASN A 166 -11.88 -7.57 6.76
CA ASN A 166 -11.90 -8.43 5.60
C ASN A 166 -12.97 -7.96 4.61
N LEU A 167 -12.54 -7.48 3.44
CA LEU A 167 -13.43 -7.06 2.36
C LEU A 167 -13.85 -8.28 1.55
N LYS A 168 -15.12 -8.67 1.66
CA LYS A 168 -15.65 -9.89 1.04
C LYS A 168 -16.11 -9.70 -0.39
N LYS A 169 -16.58 -8.49 -0.75
CA LYS A 169 -17.14 -8.21 -2.07
C LYS A 169 -16.06 -7.63 -2.98
N GLY A 170 -15.81 -8.29 -4.10
CA GLY A 170 -14.95 -7.77 -5.15
C GLY A 170 -15.74 -6.82 -6.07
N GLU A 171 -15.17 -5.69 -6.40
CA GLU A 171 -15.68 -4.76 -7.41
C GLU A 171 -14.84 -4.99 -8.70
N ARG A 172 -15.02 -6.17 -9.31
CA ARG A 172 -14.32 -6.58 -10.54
C ARG A 172 -15.30 -6.60 -11.72
N SER A 173 -14.77 -6.51 -12.94
CA SER A 173 -15.57 -6.80 -14.14
C SER A 173 -16.01 -8.27 -14.15
N LYS A 174 -17.11 -8.57 -14.82
CA LYS A 174 -17.60 -9.96 -14.97
C LYS A 174 -16.53 -10.92 -15.48
N LEU A 175 -15.70 -10.46 -16.43
CA LEU A 175 -14.58 -11.24 -16.95
C LEU A 175 -13.53 -11.55 -15.89
N ALA A 176 -13.13 -10.54 -15.10
CA ALA A 176 -12.12 -10.71 -14.05
C ALA A 176 -12.62 -11.59 -12.90
N GLU A 177 -13.92 -11.52 -12.57
CA GLU A 177 -14.55 -12.38 -11.58
C GLU A 177 -14.60 -13.83 -12.08
N LEU A 178 -15.00 -14.05 -13.33
CA LEU A 178 -15.02 -15.37 -13.94
C LEU A 178 -13.63 -16.00 -13.98
N ALA A 179 -12.62 -15.25 -14.44
CA ALA A 179 -11.24 -15.72 -14.49
C ALA A 179 -10.69 -16.08 -13.10
N SER A 180 -10.99 -15.27 -12.08
CA SER A 180 -10.57 -15.53 -10.69
C SER A 180 -11.19 -16.78 -10.07
N ASN A 181 -12.32 -17.24 -10.61
CA ASN A 181 -13.03 -18.43 -10.10
C ASN A 181 -12.69 -19.71 -10.90
N LEU A 182 -12.19 -19.58 -12.13
CA LEU A 182 -11.94 -20.71 -13.02
C LEU A 182 -10.45 -21.03 -13.23
N LEU A 183 -9.57 -20.05 -13.02
CA LEU A 183 -8.12 -20.16 -13.18
C LEU A 183 -7.41 -20.06 -11.84
#